data_72b62887be3cc9ebdd860d8b14346842
#
_entry.id   72b62887be3cc9ebdd860d8b14346842
#
_cell.length_a   1.000
_cell.length_b   1.000
_cell.length_c   1.000
_cell.angle_alpha   90.00
_cell.angle_beta   90.00
_cell.angle_gamma   90.00
#
_symmetry.space_group_name_H-M   'P 1'
#
loop_
_entity.id
_entity.type
_entity.pdbx_description
1 polymer ?
#
loop_
_entity_poly.entity_id
_entity_poly.type
_entity_poly.pdbx_seq_one_letter_code
_entity_poly.pdbx_strand_id
1 'polypeptide(L)'
;MFSTILIHNCGSIDGEPTTITLKASPSFPAALWYQQDWERPVPATWAAKDVSGFDGTLEIKLVERISEGRIGITYVAQVISATQSGSDVRSTIPSTLCLKFAKPEFSRSLAREAWFYEQLESLQGISVPLSFGFFASTASEQPKFPGVDFEFEPWTDRQVLFEDTDSTPDNIDEYPSPDWLTDDVPEYYAERTFEHTHHELDSPWYQWSRNLDDNPTISVLVLELLGEPCTGRKTAADKHAIHEVMDDLAAVGVVHDNLTPWNTLAFKPSPHSEPQLCPRHGVVHPWRIIDFDRSKMADPTNLSDFGCRNVLDTEYVLDIAVSFNFWAWR
;
A
#
# COMPACT_ATOMS: atom_id res chain seq x y z
N MET A 1 7.60 -16.79 2.64
CA MET A 1 6.40 -15.98 2.27
C MET A 1 5.17 -16.87 2.34
N PHE A 2 4.02 -16.32 2.73
CA PHE A 2 2.78 -17.08 2.89
C PHE A 2 2.02 -17.19 1.58
N SER A 3 1.50 -18.37 1.27
CA SER A 3 0.62 -18.60 0.09
C SER A 3 -0.85 -18.28 0.41
N THR A 4 -1.21 -18.29 1.69
CA THR A 4 -2.60 -18.18 2.12
C THR A 4 -2.67 -17.37 3.42
N ILE A 5 -3.72 -16.56 3.53
CA ILE A 5 -4.08 -15.88 4.77
C ILE A 5 -5.52 -16.24 5.16
N LEU A 6 -5.72 -16.58 6.43
CA LEU A 6 -7.02 -16.76 7.06
C LEU A 6 -7.29 -15.59 7.98
N ILE A 7 -8.41 -14.90 7.80
CA ILE A 7 -8.75 -13.70 8.55
C ILE A 7 -10.06 -13.92 9.30
N HIS A 8 -9.97 -14.03 10.61
CA HIS A 8 -11.13 -14.15 11.49
C HIS A 8 -11.75 -12.78 11.80
N ASN A 9 -13.05 -12.76 12.04
CA ASN A 9 -13.83 -11.56 12.35
C ASN A 9 -13.76 -10.49 11.22
N CYS A 10 -13.66 -10.94 9.98
CA CYS A 10 -13.50 -10.09 8.81
C CYS A 10 -14.76 -10.08 7.92
N GLY A 11 -15.70 -10.95 8.23
CA GLY A 11 -16.99 -11.02 7.56
C GLY A 11 -18.06 -11.63 8.46
N SER A 12 -19.30 -11.53 8.04
CA SER A 12 -20.42 -12.18 8.67
C SER A 12 -21.31 -12.88 7.64
N ILE A 13 -21.96 -13.95 8.09
CA ILE A 13 -23.00 -14.69 7.35
C ILE A 13 -24.21 -14.76 8.28
N ASP A 14 -25.33 -14.19 7.87
CA ASP A 14 -26.55 -14.07 8.70
C ASP A 14 -26.26 -13.42 10.08
N GLY A 15 -25.31 -12.49 10.14
CA GLY A 15 -24.88 -11.80 11.37
C GLY A 15 -23.89 -12.60 12.24
N GLU A 16 -23.53 -13.83 11.88
CA GLU A 16 -22.53 -14.63 12.59
C GLU A 16 -21.13 -14.41 12.00
N PRO A 17 -20.12 -14.11 12.85
CA PRO A 17 -18.75 -13.90 12.37
C PRO A 17 -18.22 -15.09 11.59
N THR A 18 -17.59 -14.83 10.44
CA THR A 18 -16.97 -15.84 9.59
C THR A 18 -15.49 -15.54 9.33
N THR A 19 -14.80 -16.57 8.85
CA THR A 19 -13.39 -16.49 8.43
C THR A 19 -13.33 -16.39 6.93
N ILE A 20 -12.55 -15.42 6.42
CA ILE A 20 -12.23 -15.34 5.00
C ILE A 20 -10.87 -15.94 4.74
N THR A 21 -10.73 -16.55 3.57
CA THR A 21 -9.47 -17.11 3.08
C THR A 21 -9.07 -16.37 1.81
N LEU A 22 -7.90 -15.74 1.83
CA LEU A 22 -7.33 -15.11 0.65
C LEU A 22 -6.03 -15.80 0.26
N LYS A 23 -5.70 -15.77 -1.02
CA LYS A 23 -4.47 -16.34 -1.57
C LYS A 23 -3.44 -15.26 -1.85
N ALA A 24 -2.16 -15.59 -1.74
CA ALA A 24 -1.11 -14.71 -2.22
C ALA A 24 -1.39 -14.35 -3.68
N SER A 25 -1.30 -13.09 -3.98
CA SER A 25 -1.59 -12.54 -5.30
C SER A 25 -0.37 -11.79 -5.83
N PRO A 26 -0.07 -11.89 -7.12
CA PRO A 26 0.89 -10.99 -7.75
C PRO A 26 0.47 -9.53 -7.54
N SER A 27 1.44 -8.67 -7.41
CA SER A 27 1.26 -7.22 -7.34
C SER A 27 1.02 -6.63 -8.74
N PHE A 28 0.68 -5.33 -8.80
CA PHE A 28 0.54 -4.60 -10.05
C PHE A 28 1.79 -3.74 -10.30
N PRO A 29 2.66 -4.10 -11.27
CA PRO A 29 3.84 -3.32 -11.60
C PRO A 29 3.46 -1.94 -12.14
N ALA A 30 3.74 -0.92 -11.37
CA ALA A 30 3.48 0.46 -11.74
C ALA A 30 4.75 1.13 -12.25
N ALA A 31 5.26 0.63 -13.35
CA ALA A 31 6.53 1.03 -13.94
C ALA A 31 6.44 2.37 -14.69
N LEU A 32 5.91 3.42 -14.04
CA LEU A 32 5.96 4.75 -14.60
C LEU A 32 7.23 5.45 -14.15
N TRP A 33 8.00 5.83 -15.14
CA TRP A 33 9.17 6.66 -14.97
C TRP A 33 8.76 8.07 -14.58
N TYR A 34 9.48 8.68 -13.72
CA TYR A 34 9.32 10.09 -13.36
C TYR A 34 9.71 10.93 -14.58
N GLN A 35 9.92 11.10 -15.50
CA GLN A 35 10.21 11.71 -16.79
C GLN A 35 10.30 10.62 -17.85
N GLN A 36 9.17 10.34 -18.44
CA GLN A 36 9.00 9.24 -19.36
C GLN A 36 9.93 9.37 -20.58
N ASP A 37 10.95 8.55 -20.62
CA ASP A 37 11.63 8.21 -21.85
C ASP A 37 11.01 6.92 -22.39
N TRP A 38 9.98 7.07 -23.19
CA TRP A 38 9.15 5.99 -23.74
C TRP A 38 9.92 4.97 -24.61
N GLU A 39 11.14 5.31 -25.01
CA GLU A 39 11.95 4.45 -25.86
C GLU A 39 12.79 3.42 -25.07
N ARG A 40 12.81 3.52 -23.73
CA ARG A 40 13.61 2.63 -22.91
C ARG A 40 12.78 1.47 -22.38
N PRO A 41 13.30 0.22 -22.47
CA PRO A 41 12.65 -0.91 -21.87
C PRO A 41 12.62 -0.78 -20.34
N VAL A 42 11.49 -1.14 -19.73
CA VAL A 42 11.36 -1.25 -18.27
C VAL A 42 12.36 -2.31 -17.76
N PRO A 43 13.10 -2.04 -16.67
CA PRO A 43 14.00 -3.02 -16.09
C PRO A 43 13.27 -4.31 -15.73
N ALA A 44 13.85 -5.47 -16.09
CA ALA A 44 13.27 -6.77 -15.78
C ALA A 44 13.06 -6.99 -14.25
N THR A 45 13.84 -6.30 -13.41
CA THR A 45 13.72 -6.31 -11.96
C THR A 45 12.44 -5.64 -11.46
N TRP A 46 11.71 -4.92 -12.31
CA TRP A 46 10.44 -4.27 -11.98
C TRP A 46 9.23 -5.17 -12.24
N ALA A 47 9.42 -6.39 -12.68
CA ALA A 47 8.33 -7.38 -12.74
C ALA A 47 7.78 -7.66 -11.33
N ALA A 48 6.49 -7.96 -11.24
CA ALA A 48 5.88 -8.45 -9.99
C ALA A 48 6.56 -9.76 -9.54
N LYS A 49 6.66 -9.97 -8.24
CA LYS A 49 7.18 -11.22 -7.70
C LYS A 49 6.29 -12.41 -8.07
N ASP A 50 6.91 -13.52 -8.45
CA ASP A 50 6.20 -14.77 -8.61
C ASP A 50 5.80 -15.34 -7.25
N VAL A 51 4.50 -15.49 -7.04
CA VAL A 51 3.92 -16.03 -5.81
C VAL A 51 3.65 -17.55 -5.87
N SER A 52 3.88 -18.19 -7.01
CA SER A 52 3.58 -19.61 -7.21
C SER A 52 4.39 -20.56 -6.31
N GLY A 53 5.56 -20.11 -5.86
CA GLY A 53 6.43 -20.85 -4.94
C GLY A 53 6.14 -20.62 -3.45
N PHE A 54 5.13 -19.81 -3.08
CA PHE A 54 4.79 -19.57 -1.68
C PHE A 54 4.01 -20.76 -1.12
N ASP A 55 4.29 -21.15 0.13
CA ASP A 55 3.72 -22.36 0.74
C ASP A 55 3.20 -22.20 2.17
N GLY A 56 3.32 -21.00 2.73
CA GLY A 56 2.94 -20.75 4.12
C GLY A 56 1.48 -20.37 4.31
N THR A 57 0.98 -20.53 5.53
CA THR A 57 -0.34 -20.05 5.96
C THR A 57 -0.17 -19.10 7.15
N LEU A 58 -0.77 -17.92 7.02
CA LEU A 58 -0.86 -16.92 8.08
C LEU A 58 -2.30 -16.86 8.58
N GLU A 59 -2.53 -17.11 9.86
CA GLU A 59 -3.84 -17.03 10.48
C GLU A 59 -3.89 -15.86 11.46
N ILE A 60 -4.85 -14.97 11.28
CA ILE A 60 -4.98 -13.71 12.01
C ILE A 60 -6.43 -13.44 12.38
N LYS A 61 -6.61 -12.54 13.34
CA LYS A 61 -7.92 -12.07 13.78
C LYS A 61 -7.93 -10.55 13.78
N LEU A 62 -8.93 -9.93 13.15
CA LEU A 62 -9.15 -8.48 13.25
C LEU A 62 -9.46 -8.10 14.69
N VAL A 63 -8.85 -7.01 15.14
CA VAL A 63 -9.00 -6.51 16.53
C VAL A 63 -9.65 -5.14 16.53
N GLU A 64 -9.11 -4.20 15.75
CA GLU A 64 -9.50 -2.79 15.80
C GLU A 64 -9.29 -2.12 14.45
N ARG A 65 -10.28 -1.32 14.02
CA ARG A 65 -10.15 -0.42 12.88
C ARG A 65 -9.40 0.83 13.31
N ILE A 66 -8.29 1.15 12.68
CA ILE A 66 -7.42 2.27 13.06
C ILE A 66 -7.52 3.46 12.13
N SER A 67 -7.79 3.25 10.86
CA SER A 67 -7.92 4.37 9.91
C SER A 67 -8.69 3.97 8.67
N GLU A 68 -9.18 5.00 7.97
CA GLU A 68 -9.72 4.90 6.63
C GLU A 68 -9.12 6.01 5.78
N GLY A 69 -8.56 5.64 4.65
CA GLY A 69 -8.04 6.53 3.62
C GLY A 69 -8.88 6.48 2.35
N ARG A 70 -8.37 7.13 1.30
CA ARG A 70 -9.00 7.14 -0.02
C ARG A 70 -9.15 5.72 -0.58
N ILE A 71 -8.08 4.96 -0.63
CA ILE A 71 -8.04 3.64 -1.28
C ILE A 71 -8.36 2.48 -0.35
N GLY A 72 -8.20 2.64 0.95
CA GLY A 72 -8.28 1.49 1.85
C GLY A 72 -8.66 1.80 3.28
N ILE A 73 -8.92 0.74 3.99
CA ILE A 73 -9.33 0.71 5.39
C ILE A 73 -8.32 -0.14 6.16
N THR A 74 -7.80 0.39 7.25
CA THR A 74 -6.69 -0.20 7.98
C THR A 74 -7.11 -0.71 9.35
N TYR A 75 -6.66 -1.92 9.68
CA TYR A 75 -6.95 -2.61 10.93
C TYR A 75 -5.68 -3.05 11.64
N VAL A 76 -5.74 -3.10 12.97
CA VAL A 76 -4.85 -3.94 13.78
C VAL A 76 -5.37 -5.36 13.74
N ALA A 77 -4.49 -6.32 13.51
CA ALA A 77 -4.80 -7.74 13.58
C ALA A 77 -3.84 -8.48 14.52
N GLN A 78 -4.38 -9.43 15.27
CA GLN A 78 -3.62 -10.34 16.10
C GLN A 78 -3.23 -11.58 15.30
N VAL A 79 -1.96 -11.96 15.31
CA VAL A 79 -1.49 -13.23 14.72
C VAL A 79 -1.86 -14.38 15.64
N ILE A 80 -2.62 -15.34 15.13
CA ILE A 80 -3.02 -16.57 15.83
C ILE A 80 -2.00 -17.66 15.58
N SER A 81 -1.75 -17.97 14.31
CA SER A 81 -0.76 -18.96 13.90
C SER A 81 -0.05 -18.54 12.62
N ALA A 82 1.14 -19.07 12.40
CA ALA A 82 1.89 -18.88 11.17
C ALA A 82 2.71 -20.15 10.89
N THR A 83 2.49 -20.74 9.74
CA THR A 83 3.21 -21.94 9.30
C THR A 83 3.87 -21.70 7.95
N GLN A 84 5.06 -22.22 7.76
CA GLN A 84 5.81 -22.11 6.51
C GLN A 84 6.59 -23.41 6.29
N SER A 85 6.49 -24.00 5.10
CA SER A 85 7.08 -25.31 4.79
C SER A 85 6.73 -26.39 5.84
N GLY A 86 5.50 -26.35 6.37
CA GLY A 86 5.02 -27.25 7.41
C GLY A 86 5.57 -27.00 8.82
N SER A 87 6.37 -25.96 9.03
CA SER A 87 6.94 -25.59 10.32
C SER A 87 6.23 -24.39 10.92
N ASP A 88 6.11 -24.35 12.25
CA ASP A 88 5.62 -23.19 12.98
C ASP A 88 6.66 -22.06 12.95
N VAL A 89 6.30 -20.92 12.37
CA VAL A 89 7.13 -19.71 12.30
C VAL A 89 6.53 -18.56 13.11
N ARG A 90 5.56 -18.83 13.97
CA ARG A 90 4.85 -17.82 14.77
C ARG A 90 5.79 -16.94 15.60
N SER A 91 6.89 -17.53 16.13
CA SER A 91 7.88 -16.82 16.95
C SER A 91 8.74 -15.82 16.15
N THR A 92 8.75 -15.90 14.82
CA THR A 92 9.52 -14.98 13.96
C THR A 92 8.69 -13.82 13.43
N ILE A 93 7.40 -13.77 13.77
CA ILE A 93 6.45 -12.77 13.28
C ILE A 93 5.93 -11.95 14.47
N PRO A 94 5.76 -10.62 14.33
CA PRO A 94 5.15 -9.80 15.36
C PRO A 94 3.79 -10.35 15.79
N SER A 95 3.44 -10.20 17.07
CA SER A 95 2.16 -10.68 17.60
C SER A 95 0.96 -9.92 17.07
N THR A 96 1.20 -8.72 16.58
CA THR A 96 0.20 -7.85 15.95
C THR A 96 0.75 -7.31 14.63
N LEU A 97 -0.13 -7.22 13.64
CA LEU A 97 0.16 -6.72 12.30
C LEU A 97 -0.83 -5.62 11.92
N CYS A 98 -0.48 -4.87 10.91
CA CYS A 98 -1.33 -3.91 10.25
C CYS A 98 -1.88 -4.52 8.96
N LEU A 99 -3.19 -4.48 8.77
CA LEU A 99 -3.87 -4.91 7.56
C LEU A 99 -4.50 -3.73 6.86
N LYS A 100 -4.10 -3.48 5.62
CA LYS A 100 -4.73 -2.48 4.76
C LYS A 100 -5.59 -3.21 3.73
N PHE A 101 -6.92 -3.12 3.87
CA PHE A 101 -7.88 -3.65 2.91
C PHE A 101 -8.20 -2.58 1.88
N ALA A 102 -8.21 -2.93 0.60
CA ALA A 102 -8.71 -2.02 -0.42
C ALA A 102 -10.22 -1.84 -0.31
N LYS A 103 -10.71 -0.64 -0.59
CA LYS A 103 -12.11 -0.46 -0.99
C LYS A 103 -12.32 -1.16 -2.35
N PRO A 104 -13.54 -1.60 -2.69
CA PRO A 104 -13.77 -2.44 -3.87
C PRO A 104 -13.18 -1.83 -5.17
N GLU A 105 -13.35 -0.54 -5.34
CA GLU A 105 -12.90 0.23 -6.50
C GLU A 105 -11.39 0.47 -6.54
N PHE A 106 -10.65 0.17 -5.46
CA PHE A 106 -9.23 0.48 -5.33
C PHE A 106 -8.32 -0.75 -5.13
N SER A 107 -8.81 -1.96 -5.37
CA SER A 107 -7.99 -3.18 -5.25
C SER A 107 -6.74 -3.13 -6.13
N ARG A 108 -6.85 -2.55 -7.32
CA ARG A 108 -5.73 -2.33 -8.24
C ARG A 108 -4.70 -1.36 -7.67
N SER A 109 -5.15 -0.25 -7.06
CA SER A 109 -4.26 0.71 -6.40
C SER A 109 -3.52 0.08 -5.22
N LEU A 110 -4.18 -0.78 -4.45
CA LEU A 110 -3.52 -1.52 -3.37
C LEU A 110 -2.52 -2.56 -3.90
N ALA A 111 -2.82 -3.23 -5.02
CA ALA A 111 -1.89 -4.13 -5.68
C ALA A 111 -0.63 -3.40 -6.17
N ARG A 112 -0.79 -2.15 -6.64
CA ARG A 112 0.31 -1.26 -7.00
C ARG A 112 1.14 -0.86 -5.79
N GLU A 113 0.51 -0.48 -4.68
CA GLU A 113 1.24 -0.20 -3.43
C GLU A 113 2.05 -1.42 -2.98
N ALA A 114 1.48 -2.62 -3.08
CA ALA A 114 2.18 -3.87 -2.77
C ALA A 114 3.44 -4.06 -3.63
N TRP A 115 3.38 -3.69 -4.92
CA TRP A 115 4.54 -3.75 -5.80
C TRP A 115 5.67 -2.80 -5.36
N PHE A 116 5.36 -1.60 -4.88
CA PHE A 116 6.38 -0.71 -4.31
C PHE A 116 7.05 -1.34 -3.09
N TYR A 117 6.32 -2.04 -2.21
CA TYR A 117 6.96 -2.77 -1.10
C TYR A 117 7.89 -3.88 -1.60
N GLU A 118 7.60 -4.52 -2.74
CA GLU A 118 8.53 -5.47 -3.36
C GLU A 118 9.82 -4.78 -3.85
N GLN A 119 9.71 -3.60 -4.48
CA GLN A 119 10.87 -2.83 -4.94
C GLN A 119 11.69 -2.25 -3.76
N LEU A 120 11.05 -2.03 -2.63
CA LEU A 120 11.65 -1.51 -1.39
C LEU A 120 12.12 -2.61 -0.44
N GLU A 121 12.28 -3.87 -0.89
CA GLU A 121 12.63 -5.01 -0.04
C GLU A 121 13.89 -4.75 0.82
N SER A 122 14.91 -4.09 0.25
CA SER A 122 16.15 -3.75 0.95
C SER A 122 15.99 -2.69 2.05
N LEU A 123 14.86 -1.96 2.05
CA LEU A 123 14.55 -0.91 3.01
C LEU A 123 13.46 -1.33 4.01
N GLN A 124 12.90 -2.52 3.87
CA GLN A 124 11.90 -3.03 4.80
C GLN A 124 12.50 -3.21 6.20
N GLY A 125 11.76 -2.74 7.22
CA GLY A 125 12.23 -2.72 8.61
C GLY A 125 13.27 -1.63 8.92
N ILE A 126 13.69 -0.84 7.91
CA ILE A 126 14.67 0.25 8.03
C ILE A 126 14.00 1.60 7.79
N SER A 127 13.49 1.84 6.59
CA SER A 127 12.89 3.11 6.17
C SER A 127 11.39 2.95 5.81
N VAL A 128 10.96 1.72 5.57
CA VAL A 128 9.56 1.33 5.35
C VAL A 128 9.20 0.13 6.23
N PRO A 129 7.90 -0.12 6.53
CA PRO A 129 7.50 -1.27 7.31
C PRO A 129 7.87 -2.59 6.64
N LEU A 130 8.04 -3.65 7.42
CA LEU A 130 8.10 -5.02 6.91
C LEU A 130 6.78 -5.34 6.20
N SER A 131 6.87 -5.97 5.03
CA SER A 131 5.73 -6.52 4.30
C SER A 131 5.67 -8.04 4.45
N PHE A 132 4.52 -8.55 4.88
CA PHE A 132 4.27 -9.98 5.06
C PHE A 132 3.52 -10.60 3.87
N GLY A 133 3.10 -9.77 2.90
CA GLY A 133 2.54 -10.20 1.64
C GLY A 133 1.29 -9.41 1.22
N PHE A 134 0.93 -9.61 -0.03
CA PHE A 134 -0.28 -9.12 -0.63
C PHE A 134 -1.17 -10.31 -1.01
N PHE A 135 -2.45 -10.25 -0.62
CA PHE A 135 -3.39 -11.36 -0.80
C PHE A 135 -4.67 -10.83 -1.42
N ALA A 136 -5.24 -11.62 -2.33
CA ALA A 136 -6.49 -11.28 -2.96
C ALA A 136 -7.31 -12.53 -3.31
N SER A 137 -8.63 -12.37 -3.36
CA SER A 137 -9.58 -13.33 -3.88
C SER A 137 -10.86 -12.60 -4.25
N THR A 138 -11.62 -13.14 -5.21
CA THR A 138 -12.91 -12.58 -5.53
C THR A 138 -13.94 -12.92 -4.44
N ALA A 139 -14.96 -12.09 -4.27
CA ALA A 139 -16.01 -12.35 -3.31
C ALA A 139 -16.73 -13.69 -3.57
N SER A 140 -16.81 -14.12 -4.84
CA SER A 140 -17.42 -15.41 -5.21
C SER A 140 -16.60 -16.63 -4.78
N GLU A 141 -15.30 -16.47 -4.50
CA GLU A 141 -14.43 -17.53 -3.99
C GLU A 141 -14.59 -17.73 -2.47
N GLN A 142 -15.24 -16.79 -1.79
CA GLN A 142 -15.52 -16.92 -0.37
C GLN A 142 -16.67 -17.92 -0.13
N PRO A 143 -16.73 -18.53 1.07
CA PRO A 143 -17.81 -19.45 1.38
C PRO A 143 -19.17 -18.76 1.25
N LYS A 144 -19.92 -19.10 0.21
CA LYS A 144 -21.31 -18.68 0.03
C LYS A 144 -22.20 -19.88 0.25
N PHE A 145 -23.07 -19.78 1.24
CA PHE A 145 -24.20 -20.69 1.31
C PHE A 145 -25.33 -20.11 0.43
N PRO A 146 -25.97 -20.91 -0.42
CA PRO A 146 -27.08 -20.43 -1.24
C PRO A 146 -28.14 -19.73 -0.39
N GLY A 147 -28.46 -18.48 -0.69
CA GLY A 147 -29.49 -17.70 0.01
C GLY A 147 -29.05 -16.98 1.27
N VAL A 148 -27.76 -16.87 1.51
CA VAL A 148 -27.21 -16.19 2.68
C VAL A 148 -26.49 -14.91 2.26
N ASP A 149 -26.75 -13.80 2.95
CA ASP A 149 -26.06 -12.53 2.74
C ASP A 149 -24.68 -12.60 3.41
N PHE A 150 -23.63 -12.47 2.61
CA PHE A 150 -22.26 -12.32 3.09
C PHE A 150 -21.94 -10.83 3.18
N GLU A 151 -21.64 -10.36 4.38
CA GLU A 151 -21.14 -9.02 4.64
C GLU A 151 -19.63 -9.06 4.89
N PHE A 152 -18.92 -8.16 4.26
CA PHE A 152 -17.48 -7.98 4.48
C PHE A 152 -17.25 -6.79 5.42
N GLU A 153 -16.85 -7.07 6.66
CA GLU A 153 -16.70 -6.09 7.73
C GLU A 153 -15.90 -4.83 7.33
N PRO A 154 -14.74 -4.95 6.65
CA PRO A 154 -13.98 -3.77 6.25
C PRO A 154 -14.73 -2.80 5.30
N TRP A 155 -15.78 -3.28 4.61
CA TRP A 155 -16.57 -2.43 3.70
C TRP A 155 -17.86 -1.89 4.33
N THR A 156 -18.21 -2.34 5.54
CA THR A 156 -19.32 -1.75 6.29
C THR A 156 -18.93 -0.36 6.78
N ASP A 157 -19.88 0.56 6.80
CA ASP A 157 -19.69 1.95 7.27
C ASP A 157 -18.50 2.68 6.61
N ARG A 158 -18.08 2.26 5.40
CA ARG A 158 -17.04 2.95 4.65
C ARG A 158 -17.51 4.36 4.26
N GLN A 159 -16.59 5.33 4.34
CA GLN A 159 -16.85 6.64 3.79
C GLN A 159 -16.87 6.55 2.27
N VAL A 160 -18.00 6.82 1.67
CA VAL A 160 -18.10 7.05 0.23
C VAL A 160 -17.59 8.47 0.00
N LEU A 161 -16.33 8.61 -0.43
CA LEU A 161 -15.67 9.90 -0.61
C LEU A 161 -16.24 10.70 -1.79
N PHE A 162 -17.08 10.10 -2.61
CA PHE A 162 -17.78 10.74 -3.71
C PHE A 162 -19.23 10.22 -3.73
N GLU A 163 -20.12 10.88 -3.01
CA GLU A 163 -21.45 10.99 -3.57
C GLU A 163 -21.26 11.80 -4.87
N ASP A 164 -21.56 11.18 -5.98
CA ASP A 164 -21.83 11.90 -7.21
C ASP A 164 -22.95 12.90 -6.91
N THR A 165 -22.59 14.06 -6.38
CA THR A 165 -23.45 15.19 -6.54
C THR A 165 -23.54 15.40 -8.04
N ASP A 166 -24.71 15.38 -8.57
CA ASP A 166 -25.22 15.52 -9.96
C ASP A 166 -24.61 16.69 -10.77
N SER A 167 -23.37 17.01 -10.54
CA SER A 167 -22.56 17.92 -11.31
C SER A 167 -21.57 17.13 -12.15
N THR A 168 -22.07 16.50 -13.23
CA THR A 168 -21.22 16.25 -14.38
C THR A 168 -20.61 17.60 -14.76
N PRO A 169 -19.28 17.79 -14.65
CA PRO A 169 -18.67 18.97 -15.24
C PRO A 169 -18.91 18.86 -16.73
N ASP A 170 -19.57 19.85 -17.32
CA ASP A 170 -19.81 19.95 -18.77
C ASP A 170 -18.52 20.03 -19.61
N ASN A 171 -17.33 19.85 -18.99
CA ASN A 171 -16.02 19.87 -19.62
C ASN A 171 -15.18 18.69 -19.10
N ILE A 172 -15.46 17.48 -19.61
CA ILE A 172 -14.62 16.28 -19.41
C ILE A 172 -13.24 16.43 -20.10
N ASP A 173 -13.01 17.48 -20.87
CA ASP A 173 -11.82 17.64 -21.73
C ASP A 173 -10.60 18.29 -21.02
N GLU A 174 -10.71 18.76 -19.80
CA GLU A 174 -9.61 19.42 -19.12
C GLU A 174 -9.13 18.65 -17.90
N TYR A 175 -8.14 17.80 -18.12
CA TYR A 175 -7.27 17.14 -17.14
C TYR A 175 -7.93 16.08 -16.24
N PRO A 176 -7.33 14.88 -16.17
CA PRO A 176 -7.70 13.92 -15.15
C PRO A 176 -7.60 14.59 -13.77
N SER A 177 -8.60 14.35 -12.92
CA SER A 177 -8.58 14.82 -11.54
C SER A 177 -7.19 14.54 -10.94
N PRO A 178 -6.58 15.48 -10.18
CA PRO A 178 -5.31 15.24 -9.54
C PRO A 178 -5.31 14.02 -8.61
N ASP A 179 -6.49 13.48 -8.32
CA ASP A 179 -6.67 12.24 -7.56
C ASP A 179 -6.60 10.96 -8.41
N TRP A 180 -6.51 11.06 -9.73
CA TRP A 180 -6.38 9.89 -10.58
C TRP A 180 -4.97 9.32 -10.51
N LEU A 181 -4.88 8.03 -10.21
CA LEU A 181 -3.68 7.25 -10.40
C LEU A 181 -3.52 6.96 -11.89
N THR A 182 -2.31 6.65 -12.31
CA THR A 182 -2.04 6.27 -13.70
C THR A 182 -2.78 5.01 -14.14
N ASP A 183 -3.08 4.12 -13.21
CA ASP A 183 -3.94 2.96 -13.40
C ASP A 183 -5.45 3.29 -13.38
N ASP A 184 -5.81 4.51 -13.02
CA ASP A 184 -7.17 5.05 -13.07
C ASP A 184 -7.41 5.91 -14.33
N VAL A 185 -6.44 6.01 -15.22
CA VAL A 185 -6.53 6.84 -16.44
C VAL A 185 -7.57 6.24 -17.39
N PRO A 186 -8.48 7.05 -17.96
CA PRO A 186 -9.41 6.62 -18.99
C PRO A 186 -8.70 5.95 -20.17
N GLU A 187 -9.40 5.01 -20.83
CA GLU A 187 -8.87 4.24 -21.97
C GLU A 187 -8.08 5.05 -23.00
N TYR A 188 -8.49 6.26 -23.24
CA TYR A 188 -7.86 7.17 -24.17
C TYR A 188 -6.43 7.63 -23.76
N TYR A 189 -6.12 7.70 -22.45
CA TYR A 189 -4.75 7.88 -21.97
C TYR A 189 -4.02 6.54 -21.83
N ALA A 190 -4.76 5.46 -21.57
CA ALA A 190 -4.23 4.11 -21.50
C ALA A 190 -3.51 3.74 -22.79
N GLU A 191 -4.07 4.03 -23.97
CA GLU A 191 -3.43 3.76 -25.27
C GLU A 191 -2.05 4.41 -25.40
N ARG A 192 -1.84 5.61 -24.83
CA ARG A 192 -0.54 6.28 -24.90
C ARG A 192 0.44 5.83 -23.83
N THR A 193 -0.06 5.41 -22.67
CA THR A 193 0.77 5.03 -21.52
C THR A 193 1.17 3.56 -21.60
N PHE A 194 0.30 2.71 -22.13
CA PHE A 194 0.44 1.25 -22.11
C PHE A 194 1.17 0.66 -23.32
N GLU A 195 1.28 1.38 -24.45
CA GLU A 195 2.06 0.89 -25.59
C GLU A 195 3.54 0.64 -25.26
N HIS A 196 4.03 1.15 -24.12
CA HIS A 196 5.45 1.15 -23.78
C HIS A 196 5.81 0.41 -22.47
N THR A 197 4.83 -0.07 -21.71
CA THR A 197 5.08 -0.80 -20.46
C THR A 197 4.56 -2.23 -20.54
N HIS A 198 5.28 -3.10 -21.25
CA HIS A 198 4.88 -4.49 -21.45
C HIS A 198 4.60 -5.27 -20.16
N HIS A 199 5.22 -4.89 -19.05
CA HIS A 199 5.04 -5.56 -17.75
C HIS A 199 3.66 -5.32 -17.12
N GLU A 200 3.05 -4.16 -17.34
CA GLU A 200 1.70 -3.89 -16.85
C GLU A 200 0.68 -4.79 -17.52
N LEU A 201 0.85 -5.08 -18.83
CA LEU A 201 -0.03 -5.95 -19.60
C LEU A 201 -0.04 -7.39 -19.08
N ASP A 202 1.06 -7.85 -18.51
CA ASP A 202 1.20 -9.20 -17.96
C ASP A 202 0.63 -9.31 -16.54
N SER A 203 0.31 -8.18 -15.91
CA SER A 203 -0.29 -8.19 -14.58
C SER A 203 -1.75 -8.64 -14.61
N PRO A 204 -2.20 -9.50 -13.68
CA PRO A 204 -3.60 -9.89 -13.56
C PRO A 204 -4.52 -8.68 -13.27
N TRP A 205 -3.95 -7.56 -12.86
CA TRP A 205 -4.66 -6.32 -12.53
C TRP A 205 -4.88 -5.40 -13.72
N TYR A 206 -4.21 -5.63 -14.84
CA TYR A 206 -4.36 -4.82 -16.06
C TYR A 206 -5.78 -4.80 -16.60
N GLN A 207 -6.44 -5.98 -16.63
CA GLN A 207 -7.81 -6.15 -17.12
C GLN A 207 -8.86 -5.95 -16.03
N TRP A 208 -8.45 -5.53 -14.85
CA TRP A 208 -9.38 -5.34 -13.76
C TRP A 208 -10.36 -4.20 -14.08
N SER A 209 -11.66 -4.53 -14.08
CA SER A 209 -12.74 -3.59 -14.36
C SER A 209 -13.27 -2.97 -13.06
N ARG A 210 -13.60 -1.68 -13.10
CA ARG A 210 -14.27 -0.99 -11.99
C ARG A 210 -15.73 -1.39 -11.82
N ASN A 211 -16.35 -2.00 -12.84
CA ASN A 211 -17.71 -2.53 -12.75
C ASN A 211 -17.73 -3.83 -11.94
N LEU A 212 -17.72 -3.68 -10.63
CA LEU A 212 -17.53 -4.76 -9.66
C LEU A 212 -18.80 -5.16 -8.95
N ASP A 213 -19.98 -4.67 -9.41
CA ASP A 213 -21.24 -4.81 -8.68
C ASP A 213 -21.58 -6.28 -8.37
N ASP A 214 -21.20 -7.21 -9.24
CA ASP A 214 -21.53 -8.60 -9.08
C ASP A 214 -20.47 -9.46 -8.37
N ASN A 215 -19.18 -9.08 -8.41
CA ASN A 215 -18.10 -9.90 -7.86
C ASN A 215 -16.83 -9.11 -7.52
N PRO A 216 -16.85 -8.27 -6.49
CA PRO A 216 -15.71 -7.46 -6.12
C PRO A 216 -14.53 -8.31 -5.65
N THR A 217 -13.32 -7.80 -5.88
CA THR A 217 -12.10 -8.39 -5.38
C THR A 217 -11.81 -7.90 -3.96
N ILE A 218 -11.73 -8.82 -3.03
CA ILE A 218 -11.22 -8.57 -1.68
C ILE A 218 -9.71 -8.66 -1.74
N SER A 219 -9.02 -7.56 -1.45
CA SER A 219 -7.55 -7.52 -1.42
C SER A 219 -7.04 -6.90 -0.12
N VAL A 220 -5.93 -7.42 0.37
CA VAL A 220 -5.29 -6.98 1.61
C VAL A 220 -3.77 -6.96 1.49
N LEU A 221 -3.17 -5.89 1.95
CA LEU A 221 -1.73 -5.77 2.16
C LEU A 221 -1.44 -5.92 3.66
N VAL A 222 -0.53 -6.83 4.02
CA VAL A 222 -0.17 -7.14 5.40
C VAL A 222 1.19 -6.56 5.72
N LEU A 223 1.22 -5.65 6.69
CA LEU A 223 2.40 -4.88 7.06
C LEU A 223 2.73 -4.99 8.54
N GLU A 224 3.93 -4.58 8.90
CA GLU A 224 4.33 -4.29 10.27
C GLU A 224 3.42 -3.21 10.87
N LEU A 225 2.97 -3.41 12.11
CA LEU A 225 2.22 -2.40 12.84
C LEU A 225 3.18 -1.33 13.38
N LEU A 226 3.03 -0.10 12.89
CA LEU A 226 3.81 1.05 13.32
C LEU A 226 3.11 1.83 14.43
N GLY A 227 3.77 2.88 14.91
CA GLY A 227 3.23 3.80 15.90
C GLY A 227 2.44 4.96 15.29
N GLU A 228 2.39 6.07 16.03
CA GLU A 228 1.60 7.24 15.68
C GLU A 228 2.18 8.02 14.49
N PRO A 229 1.33 8.72 13.72
CA PRO A 229 1.77 9.55 12.62
C PRO A 229 2.56 10.77 13.09
N CYS A 230 3.42 11.24 12.20
CA CYS A 230 4.30 12.39 12.40
C CYS A 230 3.52 13.72 12.40
N THR A 231 2.44 13.81 13.19
CA THR A 231 1.65 15.03 13.36
C THR A 231 2.21 15.90 14.49
N GLY A 232 2.00 17.20 14.44
CA GLY A 232 2.47 18.14 15.46
C GLY A 232 3.86 18.73 15.19
N ARG A 233 4.37 19.51 16.17
CA ARG A 233 5.64 20.24 16.01
C ARG A 233 6.83 19.29 16.03
N LYS A 234 7.64 19.33 15.00
CA LYS A 234 8.84 18.50 14.83
C LYS A 234 10.08 19.17 15.42
N THR A 235 10.90 18.37 16.07
CA THR A 235 12.25 18.79 16.46
C THR A 235 13.17 18.82 15.24
N ALA A 236 14.31 19.47 15.35
CA ALA A 236 15.34 19.42 14.31
C ALA A 236 15.84 17.98 14.06
N ALA A 237 15.84 17.13 15.10
CA ALA A 237 16.22 15.73 15.00
C ALA A 237 15.17 14.92 14.20
N ASP A 238 13.86 15.16 14.44
CA ASP A 238 12.81 14.50 13.66
C ASP A 238 12.91 14.86 12.18
N LYS A 239 13.11 16.16 11.88
CA LYS A 239 13.27 16.64 10.51
C LYS A 239 14.46 15.96 9.83
N HIS A 240 15.59 15.90 10.50
CA HIS A 240 16.79 15.25 9.99
C HIS A 240 16.55 13.76 9.71
N ALA A 241 15.93 13.04 10.66
CA ALA A 241 15.64 11.63 10.50
C ALA A 241 14.66 11.34 9.35
N ILE A 242 13.68 12.22 9.11
CA ILE A 242 12.75 12.08 7.96
C ILE A 242 13.50 12.30 6.64
N HIS A 243 14.42 13.29 6.57
CA HIS A 243 15.26 13.47 5.41
C HIS A 243 16.12 12.23 5.11
N GLU A 244 16.74 11.63 6.12
CA GLU A 244 17.53 10.41 5.94
C GLU A 244 16.67 9.25 5.38
N VAL A 245 15.44 9.08 5.86
CA VAL A 245 14.51 8.07 5.32
C VAL A 245 14.15 8.37 3.86
N MET A 246 13.93 9.63 3.50
CA MET A 246 13.65 10.02 2.12
C MET A 246 14.87 9.85 1.21
N ASP A 247 16.07 10.05 1.73
CA ASP A 247 17.34 9.77 1.02
C ASP A 247 17.49 8.27 0.72
N ASP A 248 17.04 7.40 1.62
CA ASP A 248 17.01 5.95 1.38
C ASP A 248 16.05 5.60 0.22
N LEU A 249 14.85 6.17 0.18
CA LEU A 249 13.91 5.98 -0.92
C LEU A 249 14.48 6.49 -2.25
N ALA A 250 15.09 7.69 -2.23
CA ALA A 250 15.72 8.26 -3.41
C ALA A 250 16.86 7.38 -3.93
N ALA A 251 17.63 6.75 -3.04
CA ALA A 251 18.76 5.90 -3.41
C ALA A 251 18.34 4.62 -4.17
N VAL A 252 17.12 4.14 -3.96
CA VAL A 252 16.54 3.01 -4.71
C VAL A 252 15.63 3.47 -5.85
N GLY A 253 15.60 4.77 -6.13
CA GLY A 253 14.89 5.35 -7.25
C GLY A 253 13.37 5.46 -7.04
N VAL A 254 12.87 5.53 -5.81
CA VAL A 254 11.46 5.72 -5.51
C VAL A 254 11.17 7.18 -5.16
N VAL A 255 10.20 7.77 -5.86
CA VAL A 255 9.56 9.04 -5.49
C VAL A 255 8.22 8.74 -4.87
N HIS A 256 7.99 9.22 -3.67
CA HIS A 256 6.75 8.95 -2.94
C HIS A 256 5.54 9.67 -3.53
N ASP A 257 5.71 10.90 -4.01
CA ASP A 257 4.72 11.78 -4.69
C ASP A 257 3.42 12.07 -3.90
N ASN A 258 3.32 11.57 -2.67
CA ASN A 258 2.21 11.84 -1.74
C ASN A 258 2.68 11.82 -0.28
N LEU A 259 3.88 12.34 -0.02
CA LEU A 259 4.40 12.39 1.35
C LEU A 259 3.56 13.35 2.19
N THR A 260 3.04 12.86 3.31
CA THR A 260 2.27 13.63 4.29
C THR A 260 2.70 13.27 5.70
N PRO A 261 2.40 14.09 6.72
CA PRO A 261 2.62 13.69 8.12
C PRO A 261 1.90 12.39 8.50
N TRP A 262 0.80 12.08 7.85
CA TRP A 262 0.00 10.87 8.07
C TRP A 262 0.64 9.62 7.44
N ASN A 263 1.48 9.80 6.42
CA ASN A 263 2.22 8.74 5.73
C ASN A 263 3.63 8.54 6.30
N THR A 264 3.96 9.25 7.39
CA THR A 264 5.21 9.15 8.14
C THR A 264 4.90 8.69 9.55
N LEU A 265 5.13 7.41 9.85
CA LEU A 265 4.76 6.81 11.12
C LEU A 265 5.99 6.53 12.00
N ALA A 266 5.80 6.67 13.31
CA ALA A 266 6.86 6.33 14.26
C ALA A 266 7.17 4.82 14.20
N PHE A 267 8.44 4.46 14.16
CA PHE A 267 8.88 3.09 14.37
C PHE A 267 8.58 2.67 15.79
N LYS A 268 7.93 1.52 15.95
CA LYS A 268 7.61 0.93 17.25
C LYS A 268 8.35 -0.40 17.38
N PRO A 269 9.45 -0.45 18.15
CA PRO A 269 10.16 -1.71 18.35
C PRO A 269 9.23 -2.79 18.91
N SER A 270 9.33 -4.00 18.38
CA SER A 270 8.60 -5.16 18.85
C SER A 270 9.58 -6.21 19.38
N PRO A 271 9.17 -7.07 20.32
CA PRO A 271 10.02 -8.17 20.80
C PRO A 271 10.48 -9.15 19.70
N HIS A 272 9.83 -9.11 18.54
CA HIS A 272 10.08 -10.02 17.41
C HIS A 272 10.75 -9.32 16.21
N SER A 273 11.02 -8.02 16.30
CA SER A 273 11.78 -7.30 15.28
C SER A 273 12.83 -6.44 15.95
N GLU A 274 14.08 -6.88 15.89
CA GLU A 274 15.19 -6.07 16.35
C GLU A 274 15.33 -4.84 15.44
N PRO A 275 15.57 -3.65 16.04
CA PRO A 275 15.82 -2.45 15.25
C PRO A 275 17.02 -2.66 14.32
N GLN A 276 16.81 -2.45 13.01
CA GLN A 276 17.86 -2.56 12.02
C GLN A 276 18.56 -1.22 11.81
N LEU A 277 19.89 -1.24 11.76
CA LEU A 277 20.68 -0.07 11.38
C LEU A 277 20.54 0.15 9.87
N CYS A 278 20.25 1.40 9.49
CA CYS A 278 20.33 1.79 8.09
C CYS A 278 21.79 1.67 7.60
N PRO A 279 22.07 0.92 6.54
CA PRO A 279 23.42 0.73 6.05
C PRO A 279 24.05 2.02 5.49
N ARG A 280 23.23 3.01 5.10
CA ARG A 280 23.67 4.30 4.57
C ARG A 280 24.01 5.31 5.67
N HIS A 281 23.18 5.37 6.70
CA HIS A 281 23.26 6.39 7.75
C HIS A 281 23.86 5.88 9.05
N GLY A 282 23.94 4.54 9.25
CA GLY A 282 24.48 3.92 10.46
C GLY A 282 23.62 4.12 11.71
N VAL A 283 22.36 4.46 11.54
CA VAL A 283 21.38 4.71 12.61
C VAL A 283 20.14 3.84 12.46
N VAL A 284 19.39 3.68 13.53
CA VAL A 284 18.01 3.17 13.48
C VAL A 284 17.09 4.36 13.23
N HIS A 285 16.41 4.40 12.08
CA HIS A 285 15.47 5.48 11.82
C HIS A 285 14.26 5.39 12.75
N PRO A 286 13.87 6.49 13.41
CA PRO A 286 12.68 6.52 14.25
C PRO A 286 11.37 6.61 13.47
N TRP A 287 11.44 6.79 12.17
CA TRP A 287 10.31 6.96 11.26
C TRP A 287 10.30 5.93 10.15
N ARG A 288 9.11 5.61 9.64
CA ARG A 288 8.86 4.76 8.48
C ARG A 288 7.86 5.45 7.55
N ILE A 289 8.08 5.33 6.26
CA ILE A 289 7.16 5.85 5.24
C ILE A 289 6.21 4.74 4.80
N ILE A 290 4.93 5.10 4.60
CA ILE A 290 3.85 4.21 4.14
C ILE A 290 3.06 4.87 3.02
N ASP A 291 2.13 4.11 2.40
CA ASP A 291 1.15 4.63 1.43
C ASP A 291 1.77 4.99 0.07
N PHE A 292 2.31 3.97 -0.59
CA PHE A 292 3.03 4.10 -1.86
C PHE A 292 2.13 4.03 -3.10
N ASP A 293 0.81 4.13 -2.96
CA ASP A 293 -0.15 4.00 -4.07
C ASP A 293 0.06 5.04 -5.18
N ARG A 294 0.57 6.22 -4.86
CA ARG A 294 0.87 7.31 -5.80
C ARG A 294 2.35 7.41 -6.18
N SER A 295 3.16 6.53 -5.64
CA SER A 295 4.61 6.57 -5.87
C SER A 295 4.98 6.27 -7.31
N LYS A 296 6.18 6.69 -7.69
CA LYS A 296 6.74 6.53 -9.04
C LYS A 296 8.16 6.00 -8.94
N MET A 297 8.54 5.19 -9.92
CA MET A 297 9.94 4.81 -10.09
C MET A 297 10.68 5.84 -10.92
N ALA A 298 11.90 6.08 -10.54
CA ALA A 298 12.82 6.96 -11.24
C ALA A 298 13.45 6.32 -12.45
N ASP A 299 13.84 7.16 -13.40
CA ASP A 299 14.81 6.77 -14.41
C ASP A 299 16.17 6.46 -13.74
N PRO A 300 16.62 5.19 -13.68
CA PRO A 300 17.88 4.84 -13.02
C PRO A 300 19.11 5.49 -13.68
N THR A 301 18.96 6.08 -14.86
CA THR A 301 20.04 6.78 -15.56
C THR A 301 20.13 8.27 -15.23
N ASN A 302 19.10 8.83 -14.56
CA ASN A 302 19.03 10.23 -14.18
C ASN A 302 18.64 10.43 -12.70
N LEU A 303 19.39 9.78 -11.83
CA LEU A 303 19.15 9.86 -10.38
C LEU A 303 19.45 11.24 -9.76
N SER A 304 20.17 12.13 -10.49
CA SER A 304 20.55 13.43 -9.96
C SER A 304 19.38 14.38 -9.73
N ASP A 305 18.33 14.32 -10.55
CA ASP A 305 17.14 15.18 -10.43
C ASP A 305 16.18 14.69 -9.33
N PHE A 306 16.42 13.50 -8.84
CA PHE A 306 15.62 12.77 -7.87
C PHE A 306 15.78 13.23 -6.43
N GLY A 307 17.03 13.40 -6.02
CA GLY A 307 17.31 13.91 -4.69
C GLY A 307 16.63 15.25 -4.44
N CYS A 308 16.57 16.11 -5.46
CA CYS A 308 15.95 17.42 -5.35
C CYS A 308 14.44 17.34 -5.13
N ARG A 309 13.71 16.39 -5.76
CA ARG A 309 12.25 16.34 -5.61
C ARG A 309 11.81 15.73 -4.28
N ASN A 310 12.43 14.64 -3.85
CA ASN A 310 12.16 14.09 -2.53
C ASN A 310 12.51 15.09 -1.42
N VAL A 311 13.54 15.91 -1.60
CA VAL A 311 13.90 17.01 -0.67
C VAL A 311 12.80 18.07 -0.64
N LEU A 312 12.29 18.51 -1.82
CA LEU A 312 11.22 19.51 -1.89
C LEU A 312 9.92 18.97 -1.26
N ASP A 313 9.55 17.72 -1.53
CA ASP A 313 8.38 17.08 -0.94
C ASP A 313 8.53 16.95 0.59
N THR A 314 9.73 16.63 1.06
CA THR A 314 10.03 16.55 2.50
C THR A 314 9.94 17.91 3.17
N GLU A 315 10.51 18.98 2.59
CA GLU A 315 10.40 20.33 3.13
C GLU A 315 8.95 20.82 3.15
N TYR A 316 8.20 20.57 2.08
CA TYR A 316 6.77 20.89 2.02
C TYR A 316 5.97 20.23 3.14
N VAL A 317 6.18 18.93 3.40
CA VAL A 317 5.52 18.19 4.48
C VAL A 317 5.91 18.72 5.86
N LEU A 318 7.19 19.02 6.04
CA LEU A 318 7.69 19.54 7.31
C LEU A 318 7.16 20.97 7.61
N ASP A 319 6.90 21.77 6.59
CA ASP A 319 6.33 23.11 6.72
C ASP A 319 4.79 23.07 6.87
N ILE A 320 4.10 22.18 6.16
CA ILE A 320 2.66 21.97 6.35
C ILE A 320 2.35 21.49 7.78
N ALA A 321 3.15 20.60 8.34
CA ALA A 321 2.98 20.14 9.72
C ALA A 321 2.99 21.31 10.73
N VAL A 322 3.68 22.40 10.41
CA VAL A 322 3.66 23.65 11.19
C VAL A 322 2.38 24.45 10.95
N SER A 323 1.82 24.42 9.74
CA SER A 323 0.65 25.21 9.34
C SER A 323 -0.67 24.60 9.81
N PHE A 324 -0.80 23.27 9.84
CA PHE A 324 -2.04 22.59 10.29
C PHE A 324 -2.32 22.76 11.78
N ASN A 325 -1.30 22.95 12.62
CA ASN A 325 -1.50 23.27 14.03
C ASN A 325 -2.15 24.65 14.27
N PHE A 326 -2.17 25.53 13.25
CA PHE A 326 -2.79 26.86 13.37
C PHE A 326 -4.30 26.84 13.17
N TRP A 327 -4.86 25.83 12.47
CA TRP A 327 -6.29 25.73 12.15
C TRP A 327 -7.09 24.78 13.02
N ALA A 328 -6.43 23.90 13.78
CA ALA A 328 -7.10 22.94 14.67
C ALA A 328 -7.60 23.54 15.99
N TRP A 329 -7.42 24.87 16.20
CA TRP A 329 -7.82 25.58 17.41
C TRP A 329 -8.80 26.74 17.15
N ARG A 330 -9.61 26.67 16.09
CA ARG A 330 -10.73 27.60 15.92
C ARG A 330 -12.05 26.90 15.71
#